data_c4a48672b30b3b554aa14a1e6e53c465
#
_entry.id   c4a48672b30b3b554aa14a1e6e53c465
#
_cell.length_a   1.000
_cell.length_b   1.000
_cell.length_c   1.000
_cell.angle_alpha   90.00
_cell.angle_beta   90.00
_cell.angle_gamma   90.00
#
_symmetry.space_group_name_H-M   'P 1'
#
loop_
_entity.id
_entity.type
_entity.pdbx_description
1 polymer ?
#
loop_
_entity_poly.entity_id
_entity_poly.type
_entity_poly.pdbx_seq_one_letter_code
_entity_poly.pdbx_strand_id
1 'polypeptide(L)'
;MTIKEIVASIKAKQPEIKTVYFVGCGASQSDLFPAKYFLENNAKKLRTSIYTANNFNYSTPAGVDDTAIVITCSLSGNTPETVAATKLAVEKGAHVVAVTHKADSALAQNGQYQIIHGFYESYGAKMEKPARVLELACEILNEYEGYEHYDDMQDGLSKIFDLINDSCKLFRSTAKKFAEDHYNAPILYVMSSGATQYTAYSFSMFLMMEMQWLPSSTFHTGEFFHGPFEMADENAHYLLMMNDGPTRHLDARALTFLQRMNAKYTVVDAKDFGLSSHIKSTVVEYFNPLMRRYQTVR
;
A
#
# COMPACT_ATOMS: atom_id res chain seq x y z
N MET A 1 -4.43 -3.45 23.10
CA MET A 1 -3.90 -4.76 22.63
C MET A 1 -2.82 -4.49 21.60
N THR A 2 -1.71 -5.21 21.66
CA THR A 2 -0.72 -5.24 20.59
C THR A 2 -1.27 -6.00 19.37
N ILE A 3 -0.65 -5.85 18.21
CA ILE A 3 -1.06 -6.57 17.00
C ILE A 3 -0.97 -8.09 17.20
N LYS A 4 0.08 -8.55 17.84
CA LYS A 4 0.25 -9.97 18.21
C LYS A 4 -0.86 -10.49 19.13
N GLU A 5 -1.27 -9.71 20.14
CA GLU A 5 -2.40 -10.06 21.01
C GLU A 5 -3.74 -10.10 20.27
N ILE A 6 -3.94 -9.20 19.28
CA ILE A 6 -5.13 -9.21 18.43
C ILE A 6 -5.19 -10.53 17.66
N VAL A 7 -4.11 -10.90 16.98
CA VAL A 7 -4.07 -12.13 16.16
C VAL A 7 -4.24 -13.37 17.04
N ALA A 8 -3.57 -13.44 18.20
CA ALA A 8 -3.74 -14.52 19.16
C ALA A 8 -5.19 -14.63 19.68
N SER A 9 -5.86 -13.50 19.92
CA SER A 9 -7.28 -13.46 20.33
C SER A 9 -8.21 -13.97 19.22
N ILE A 10 -7.93 -13.64 17.95
CA ILE A 10 -8.69 -14.18 16.82
C ILE A 10 -8.46 -15.70 16.72
N LYS A 11 -7.21 -16.14 16.79
CA LYS A 11 -6.86 -17.57 16.70
C LYS A 11 -7.52 -18.40 17.80
N ALA A 12 -7.63 -17.87 19.00
CA ALA A 12 -8.29 -18.55 20.12
C ALA A 12 -9.80 -18.74 19.90
N LYS A 13 -10.44 -17.80 19.15
CA LYS A 13 -11.88 -17.87 18.81
C LYS A 13 -12.12 -18.69 17.54
N GLN A 14 -11.26 -18.55 16.55
CA GLN A 14 -11.36 -19.21 15.25
C GLN A 14 -10.00 -19.80 14.86
N PRO A 15 -9.83 -21.13 15.10
CA PRO A 15 -8.57 -21.84 14.81
C PRO A 15 -8.22 -21.88 13.31
N GLU A 16 -9.19 -21.74 12.42
CA GLU A 16 -8.99 -21.82 10.97
C GLU A 16 -9.52 -20.56 10.28
N ILE A 17 -8.62 -19.71 9.80
CA ILE A 17 -8.95 -18.60 8.91
C ILE A 17 -8.63 -18.99 7.46
N LYS A 18 -9.57 -18.70 6.55
CA LYS A 18 -9.45 -18.99 5.12
C LYS A 18 -9.12 -17.76 4.29
N THR A 19 -9.66 -16.60 4.69
CA THR A 19 -9.55 -15.39 3.86
C THR A 19 -9.26 -14.15 4.72
N VAL A 20 -8.40 -13.28 4.19
CA VAL A 20 -8.15 -11.94 4.73
C VAL A 20 -8.61 -10.91 3.72
N TYR A 21 -9.62 -10.12 4.06
CA TYR A 21 -10.15 -9.04 3.23
C TYR A 21 -9.62 -7.68 3.70
N PHE A 22 -9.18 -6.87 2.75
CA PHE A 22 -8.73 -5.50 2.98
C PHE A 22 -9.77 -4.53 2.42
N VAL A 23 -10.33 -3.64 3.24
CA VAL A 23 -11.45 -2.78 2.86
C VAL A 23 -11.20 -1.34 3.27
N GLY A 24 -11.29 -0.42 2.31
CA GLY A 24 -11.11 1.01 2.56
C GLY A 24 -11.57 1.85 1.38
N CYS A 25 -11.43 3.17 1.49
CA CYS A 25 -11.68 4.10 0.39
C CYS A 25 -10.45 4.94 0.10
N GLY A 26 -10.21 5.22 -1.17
CA GLY A 26 -9.20 6.16 -1.61
C GLY A 26 -7.80 5.84 -1.10
N ALA A 27 -7.13 6.83 -0.54
CA ALA A 27 -5.77 6.68 -0.02
C ALA A 27 -5.68 5.63 1.11
N SER A 28 -6.72 5.45 1.92
CA SER A 28 -6.73 4.41 2.95
C SER A 28 -6.79 3.00 2.37
N GLN A 29 -7.50 2.78 1.26
CA GLN A 29 -7.45 1.51 0.54
C GLN A 29 -6.04 1.24 -0.02
N SER A 30 -5.40 2.25 -0.61
CA SER A 30 -4.03 2.11 -1.13
C SER A 30 -3.03 1.72 -0.05
N ASP A 31 -3.22 2.19 1.19
CA ASP A 31 -2.37 1.85 2.33
C ASP A 31 -2.48 0.39 2.79
N LEU A 32 -3.56 -0.28 2.41
CA LEU A 32 -3.77 -1.70 2.70
C LEU A 32 -3.05 -2.62 1.69
N PHE A 33 -2.73 -2.11 0.51
CA PHE A 33 -2.18 -2.93 -0.57
C PHE A 33 -0.84 -3.60 -0.25
N PRO A 34 0.15 -2.96 0.41
CA PRO A 34 1.40 -3.63 0.76
C PRO A 34 1.20 -4.91 1.56
N ALA A 35 0.27 -4.90 2.50
CA ALA A 35 -0.09 -6.07 3.32
C ALA A 35 -0.82 -7.15 2.51
N LYS A 36 -1.73 -6.73 1.61
CA LYS A 36 -2.39 -7.65 0.67
C LYS A 36 -1.38 -8.32 -0.24
N TYR A 37 -0.48 -7.54 -0.84
CA TYR A 37 0.59 -8.04 -1.70
C TYR A 37 1.52 -9.00 -0.97
N PHE A 38 1.89 -8.68 0.28
CA PHE A 38 2.69 -9.55 1.13
C PHE A 38 2.00 -10.91 1.35
N LEU A 39 0.74 -10.94 1.77
CA LEU A 39 0.00 -12.20 1.96
C LEU A 39 -0.15 -12.98 0.66
N GLU A 40 -0.46 -12.31 -0.44
CA GLU A 40 -0.64 -12.95 -1.75
C GLU A 40 0.61 -13.69 -2.23
N ASN A 41 1.80 -13.18 -1.90
CA ASN A 41 3.07 -13.77 -2.31
C ASN A 41 3.63 -14.80 -1.33
N ASN A 42 3.18 -14.83 -0.08
CA ASN A 42 3.77 -15.70 0.95
C ASN A 42 2.81 -16.75 1.52
N ALA A 43 1.49 -16.48 1.51
CA ALA A 43 0.51 -17.41 2.04
C ALA A 43 0.24 -18.57 1.07
N LYS A 44 0.18 -19.78 1.60
CA LYS A 44 -0.10 -21.01 0.83
C LYS A 44 -1.57 -21.41 0.92
N LYS A 45 -2.21 -21.16 2.06
CA LYS A 45 -3.60 -21.56 2.37
C LYS A 45 -4.52 -20.35 2.44
N LEU A 46 -4.10 -19.29 3.13
CA LEU A 46 -4.85 -18.04 3.23
C LEU A 46 -5.06 -17.41 1.85
N ARG A 47 -6.29 -17.00 1.59
CA ARG A 47 -6.63 -16.18 0.41
C ARG A 47 -6.75 -14.73 0.81
N THR A 48 -6.52 -13.82 -0.12
CA THR A 48 -6.58 -12.39 0.16
C THR A 48 -7.22 -11.62 -0.99
N SER A 49 -7.93 -10.56 -0.64
CA SER A 49 -8.53 -9.64 -1.62
C SER A 49 -8.64 -8.24 -1.05
N ILE A 50 -8.66 -7.24 -1.92
CA ILE A 50 -8.82 -5.83 -1.54
C ILE A 50 -10.04 -5.23 -2.25
N TYR A 51 -10.84 -4.45 -1.52
CA TYR A 51 -12.06 -3.84 -2.01
C TYR A 51 -12.14 -2.36 -1.64
N THR A 52 -12.75 -1.56 -2.51
CA THR A 52 -13.31 -0.30 -2.05
C THR A 52 -14.48 -0.60 -1.12
N ALA A 53 -14.68 0.20 -0.09
CA ALA A 53 -15.75 -0.05 0.88
C ALA A 53 -17.13 -0.09 0.21
N ASN A 54 -17.39 0.76 -0.81
CA ASN A 54 -18.65 0.71 -1.56
C ASN A 54 -18.83 -0.60 -2.32
N ASN A 55 -17.79 -1.07 -3.02
CA ASN A 55 -17.90 -2.37 -3.70
C ASN A 55 -18.16 -3.50 -2.70
N PHE A 56 -17.47 -3.48 -1.55
CA PHE A 56 -17.68 -4.45 -0.48
C PHE A 56 -19.13 -4.41 0.06
N ASN A 57 -19.71 -3.22 0.26
CA ASN A 57 -21.05 -3.05 0.79
C ASN A 57 -22.14 -3.57 -0.16
N TYR A 58 -22.01 -3.29 -1.45
CA TYR A 58 -23.04 -3.63 -2.46
C TYR A 58 -22.83 -4.97 -3.15
N SER A 59 -21.61 -5.49 -3.12
CA SER A 59 -21.25 -6.80 -3.70
C SER A 59 -20.33 -7.56 -2.74
N THR A 60 -20.87 -7.85 -1.55
CA THR A 60 -20.10 -8.50 -0.48
C THR A 60 -19.65 -9.89 -0.92
N PRO A 61 -18.35 -10.24 -0.81
CA PRO A 61 -17.87 -11.56 -1.14
C PRO A 61 -18.56 -12.65 -0.30
N ALA A 62 -18.88 -13.78 -0.93
CA ALA A 62 -19.56 -14.90 -0.28
C ALA A 62 -18.75 -15.52 0.89
N GLY A 63 -17.42 -15.39 0.86
CA GLY A 63 -16.53 -15.88 1.91
C GLY A 63 -16.33 -14.91 3.09
N VAL A 64 -17.18 -13.89 3.22
CA VAL A 64 -17.20 -13.04 4.42
C VAL A 64 -18.08 -13.72 5.46
N ASP A 65 -17.45 -14.53 6.30
CA ASP A 65 -18.06 -15.35 7.35
C ASP A 65 -17.10 -15.44 8.57
N ASP A 66 -17.36 -16.33 9.50
CA ASP A 66 -16.56 -16.55 10.71
C ASP A 66 -15.14 -17.09 10.44
N THR A 67 -14.87 -17.56 9.20
CA THR A 67 -13.52 -17.96 8.77
C THR A 67 -12.74 -16.82 8.09
N ALA A 68 -13.27 -15.60 8.10
CA ALA A 68 -12.65 -14.43 7.49
C ALA A 68 -12.13 -13.43 8.52
N ILE A 69 -10.97 -12.83 8.23
CA ILE A 69 -10.52 -11.59 8.85
C ILE A 69 -10.81 -10.46 7.87
N VAL A 70 -11.48 -9.40 8.33
CA VAL A 70 -11.73 -8.18 7.55
C VAL A 70 -10.98 -7.01 8.18
N ILE A 71 -10.02 -6.46 7.46
CA ILE A 71 -9.21 -5.31 7.89
C ILE A 71 -9.80 -4.07 7.24
N THR A 72 -10.45 -3.22 8.02
CA THR A 72 -11.07 -1.97 7.54
C THR A 72 -10.21 -0.76 7.89
N CYS A 73 -10.07 0.20 6.98
CA CYS A 73 -9.15 1.31 7.15
C CYS A 73 -9.76 2.67 6.76
N SER A 74 -9.67 3.64 7.66
CA SER A 74 -9.95 5.05 7.41
C SER A 74 -9.11 5.93 8.34
N LEU A 75 -8.44 6.97 7.80
CA LEU A 75 -7.61 7.87 8.60
C LEU A 75 -8.43 8.57 9.68
N SER A 76 -9.54 9.20 9.31
CA SER A 76 -10.45 9.88 10.26
C SER A 76 -11.29 8.89 11.08
N GLY A 77 -11.43 7.65 10.57
CA GLY A 77 -12.34 6.65 11.12
C GLY A 77 -13.83 6.96 10.98
N ASN A 78 -14.19 7.99 10.19
CA ASN A 78 -15.57 8.44 10.01
C ASN A 78 -16.05 8.41 8.55
N THR A 79 -15.32 7.77 7.65
CA THR A 79 -15.76 7.56 6.26
C THR A 79 -17.00 6.65 6.27
N PRO A 80 -18.18 7.16 5.87
CA PRO A 80 -19.45 6.43 6.04
C PRO A 80 -19.43 5.04 5.41
N GLU A 81 -18.86 4.94 4.20
CA GLU A 81 -18.77 3.68 3.45
C GLU A 81 -17.91 2.64 4.18
N THR A 82 -16.80 3.08 4.78
CA THR A 82 -15.91 2.17 5.51
C THR A 82 -16.52 1.75 6.84
N VAL A 83 -17.22 2.64 7.51
CA VAL A 83 -17.98 2.31 8.74
C VAL A 83 -19.10 1.32 8.44
N ALA A 84 -19.84 1.50 7.33
CA ALA A 84 -20.86 0.56 6.89
C ALA A 84 -20.27 -0.83 6.58
N ALA A 85 -19.13 -0.87 5.87
CA ALA A 85 -18.44 -2.13 5.59
C ALA A 85 -17.97 -2.86 6.86
N THR A 86 -17.51 -2.11 7.87
CA THR A 86 -17.13 -2.65 9.18
C THR A 86 -18.32 -3.31 9.87
N LYS A 87 -19.47 -2.62 9.93
CA LYS A 87 -20.69 -3.17 10.54
C LYS A 87 -21.17 -4.42 9.80
N LEU A 88 -21.22 -4.35 8.47
CA LEU A 88 -21.64 -5.48 7.63
C LEU A 88 -20.76 -6.71 7.83
N ALA A 89 -19.43 -6.53 7.92
CA ALA A 89 -18.50 -7.63 8.16
C ALA A 89 -18.71 -8.27 9.55
N VAL A 90 -18.95 -7.45 10.59
CA VAL A 90 -19.28 -7.94 11.93
C VAL A 90 -20.61 -8.71 11.93
N GLU A 91 -21.64 -8.18 11.27
CA GLU A 91 -22.96 -8.83 11.15
C GLU A 91 -22.87 -10.20 10.44
N LYS A 92 -21.95 -10.34 9.50
CA LYS A 92 -21.68 -11.61 8.80
C LYS A 92 -20.82 -12.59 9.61
N GLY A 93 -20.38 -12.23 10.81
CA GLY A 93 -19.59 -13.07 11.69
C GLY A 93 -18.07 -13.00 11.49
N ALA A 94 -17.57 -12.18 10.56
CA ALA A 94 -16.13 -12.04 10.33
C ALA A 94 -15.40 -11.40 11.53
N HIS A 95 -14.10 -11.70 11.66
CA HIS A 95 -13.23 -11.06 12.65
C HIS A 95 -12.73 -9.72 12.11
N VAL A 96 -13.20 -8.61 12.67
CA VAL A 96 -12.96 -7.27 12.11
C VAL A 96 -11.92 -6.49 12.87
N VAL A 97 -10.84 -6.08 12.18
CA VAL A 97 -9.79 -5.21 12.70
C VAL A 97 -9.93 -3.82 12.06
N ALA A 98 -10.26 -2.81 12.86
CA ALA A 98 -10.38 -1.42 12.45
C ALA A 98 -9.04 -0.69 12.58
N VAL A 99 -8.55 -0.10 11.49
CA VAL A 99 -7.29 0.66 11.44
C VAL A 99 -7.60 2.14 11.23
N THR A 100 -7.25 2.98 12.20
CA THR A 100 -7.58 4.41 12.18
C THR A 100 -6.60 5.24 13.01
N HIS A 101 -6.55 6.55 12.75
CA HIS A 101 -5.80 7.49 13.61
C HIS A 101 -6.55 7.88 14.90
N LYS A 102 -7.90 7.78 14.90
CA LYS A 102 -8.74 8.24 16.01
C LYS A 102 -9.42 7.09 16.75
N ALA A 103 -9.02 6.89 18.00
CA ALA A 103 -9.55 5.81 18.86
C ALA A 103 -11.04 5.96 19.20
N ASP A 104 -11.57 7.19 19.17
CA ASP A 104 -12.97 7.51 19.45
C ASP A 104 -13.86 7.57 18.21
N SER A 105 -13.32 7.21 17.04
CA SER A 105 -14.03 7.26 15.77
C SER A 105 -15.08 6.16 15.64
N ALA A 106 -16.07 6.39 14.74
CA ALA A 106 -17.10 5.42 14.44
C ALA A 106 -16.53 4.08 13.93
N LEU A 107 -15.42 4.12 13.16
CA LEU A 107 -14.74 2.91 12.70
C LEU A 107 -14.20 2.09 13.88
N ALA A 108 -13.46 2.74 14.79
CA ALA A 108 -12.89 2.10 15.96
C ALA A 108 -13.97 1.48 16.86
N GLN A 109 -15.09 2.18 17.05
CA GLN A 109 -16.21 1.71 17.90
C GLN A 109 -16.99 0.54 17.31
N ASN A 110 -16.95 0.34 16.00
CA ASN A 110 -17.68 -0.74 15.33
C ASN A 110 -16.78 -1.95 14.97
N GLY A 111 -15.46 -1.80 15.01
CA GLY A 111 -14.53 -2.92 14.87
C GLY A 111 -14.41 -3.72 16.18
N GLN A 112 -14.24 -5.04 16.06
CA GLN A 112 -14.00 -5.91 17.24
C GLN A 112 -12.60 -5.70 17.83
N TYR A 113 -11.65 -5.31 17.00
CA TYR A 113 -10.27 -4.99 17.35
C TYR A 113 -9.87 -3.66 16.70
N GLN A 114 -8.93 -2.96 17.35
CA GLN A 114 -8.51 -1.62 16.92
C GLN A 114 -6.99 -1.55 16.80
N ILE A 115 -6.51 -0.97 15.71
CA ILE A 115 -5.13 -0.53 15.55
C ILE A 115 -5.14 0.99 15.39
N ILE A 116 -4.62 1.70 16.38
CA ILE A 116 -4.48 3.15 16.36
C ILE A 116 -3.06 3.50 15.95
N HIS A 117 -2.92 4.40 14.98
CA HIS A 117 -1.64 4.78 14.39
C HIS A 117 -1.41 6.30 14.42
N GLY A 118 -0.14 6.73 14.41
CA GLY A 118 0.26 8.12 14.21
C GLY A 118 -0.01 8.61 12.78
N PHE A 119 0.15 9.92 12.55
CA PHE A 119 0.04 10.49 11.21
C PHE A 119 0.69 11.87 11.06
N TYR A 120 0.51 12.78 12.03
CA TYR A 120 0.88 14.19 11.90
C TYR A 120 2.26 14.52 12.42
N GLU A 121 2.86 13.66 13.24
CA GLU A 121 4.02 13.93 14.06
C GLU A 121 5.32 13.97 13.23
N SER A 122 5.43 13.15 12.19
CA SER A 122 6.59 13.08 11.31
C SER A 122 6.26 12.41 9.97
N TYR A 123 7.22 12.34 9.05
CA TYR A 123 7.07 11.55 7.83
C TYR A 123 6.97 10.04 8.13
N GLY A 124 7.74 9.55 9.11
CA GLY A 124 7.62 8.18 9.58
C GLY A 124 6.22 7.88 10.14
N ALA A 125 5.67 8.79 10.97
CA ALA A 125 4.32 8.65 11.52
C ALA A 125 3.23 8.57 10.43
N LYS A 126 3.38 9.32 9.32
CA LYS A 126 2.45 9.21 8.18
C LYS A 126 2.42 7.81 7.56
N MET A 127 3.52 7.07 7.69
CA MET A 127 3.64 5.72 7.17
C MET A 127 3.33 4.63 8.21
N GLU A 128 2.99 4.99 9.44
CA GLU A 128 2.59 4.01 10.45
C GLU A 128 1.39 3.18 10.00
N LYS A 129 0.39 3.79 9.39
CA LYS A 129 -0.81 3.08 8.92
C LYS A 129 -0.47 1.87 8.02
N PRO A 130 0.19 2.02 6.86
CA PRO A 130 0.54 0.88 6.03
C PRO A 130 1.55 -0.06 6.71
N ALA A 131 2.46 0.45 7.55
CA ALA A 131 3.41 -0.40 8.28
C ALA A 131 2.71 -1.28 9.32
N ARG A 132 1.75 -0.74 10.09
CA ARG A 132 0.95 -1.52 11.06
C ARG A 132 0.07 -2.56 10.38
N VAL A 133 -0.47 -2.26 9.19
CA VAL A 133 -1.23 -3.25 8.42
C VAL A 133 -0.32 -4.35 7.86
N LEU A 134 0.90 -4.01 7.44
CA LEU A 134 1.90 -4.99 7.02
C LEU A 134 2.32 -5.89 8.20
N GLU A 135 2.55 -5.31 9.39
CA GLU A 135 2.80 -6.03 10.63
C GLU A 135 1.66 -7.00 10.95
N LEU A 136 0.40 -6.54 10.89
CA LEU A 136 -0.78 -7.38 11.10
C LEU A 136 -0.83 -8.55 10.13
N ALA A 137 -0.57 -8.31 8.85
CA ALA A 137 -0.55 -9.36 7.85
C ALA A 137 0.56 -10.39 8.12
N CYS A 138 1.74 -9.94 8.56
CA CYS A 138 2.85 -10.80 8.95
C CYS A 138 2.50 -11.67 10.17
N GLU A 139 1.87 -11.07 11.21
CA GLU A 139 1.43 -11.82 12.39
C GLU A 139 0.34 -12.85 12.02
N ILE A 140 -0.63 -12.49 11.16
CA ILE A 140 -1.65 -13.43 10.67
C ILE A 140 -1.00 -14.60 9.94
N LEU A 141 -0.09 -14.33 9.00
CA LEU A 141 0.60 -15.39 8.26
C LEU A 141 1.39 -16.31 9.19
N ASN A 142 2.16 -15.72 10.10
CA ASN A 142 2.99 -16.48 11.06
C ASN A 142 2.14 -17.34 11.98
N GLU A 143 1.03 -16.83 12.50
CA GLU A 143 0.15 -17.56 13.43
C GLU A 143 -0.61 -18.72 12.76
N TYR A 144 -1.06 -18.54 11.48
CA TYR A 144 -1.90 -19.53 10.83
C TYR A 144 -1.15 -20.52 9.91
N GLU A 145 -0.01 -20.12 9.36
CA GLU A 145 0.76 -20.97 8.44
C GLU A 145 2.24 -21.14 8.82
N GLY A 146 2.76 -20.26 9.68
CA GLY A 146 4.18 -20.05 9.88
C GLY A 146 4.79 -19.19 8.77
N TYR A 147 5.73 -18.33 9.11
CA TYR A 147 6.44 -17.49 8.14
C TYR A 147 7.94 -17.59 8.34
N GLU A 148 8.66 -18.15 7.38
CA GLU A 148 10.10 -18.43 7.46
C GLU A 148 10.93 -17.17 7.73
N HIS A 149 10.52 -16.01 7.18
CA HIS A 149 11.24 -14.74 7.31
C HIS A 149 10.60 -13.79 8.33
N TYR A 150 9.91 -14.34 9.33
CA TYR A 150 9.22 -13.55 10.35
C TYR A 150 10.16 -12.61 11.10
N ASP A 151 11.32 -13.08 11.55
CA ASP A 151 12.29 -12.27 12.28
C ASP A 151 12.89 -11.17 11.42
N ASP A 152 13.16 -11.45 10.14
CA ASP A 152 13.63 -10.45 9.17
C ASP A 152 12.58 -9.34 8.95
N MET A 153 11.29 -9.69 8.91
CA MET A 153 10.19 -8.73 8.80
C MET A 153 10.07 -7.85 10.05
N GLN A 154 10.15 -8.43 11.25
CA GLN A 154 10.11 -7.69 12.51
C GLN A 154 11.31 -6.75 12.66
N ASP A 155 12.51 -7.19 12.27
CA ASP A 155 13.70 -6.35 12.23
C ASP A 155 13.50 -5.14 11.29
N GLY A 156 12.97 -5.37 10.06
CA GLY A 156 12.65 -4.31 9.11
C GLY A 156 11.61 -3.31 9.66
N LEU A 157 10.53 -3.80 10.26
CA LEU A 157 9.48 -2.98 10.88
C LEU A 157 10.02 -2.10 12.02
N SER A 158 11.00 -2.59 12.77
CA SER A 158 11.62 -1.82 13.86
C SER A 158 12.44 -0.63 13.39
N LYS A 159 12.94 -0.64 12.16
CA LYS A 159 13.85 0.36 11.57
C LYS A 159 13.16 1.33 10.61
N ILE A 160 12.01 0.94 10.03
CA ILE A 160 11.46 1.61 8.86
C ILE A 160 11.14 3.08 9.07
N PHE A 161 10.68 3.50 10.25
CA PHE A 161 10.27 4.88 10.49
C PHE A 161 11.44 5.86 10.49
N ASP A 162 12.59 5.46 11.03
CA ASP A 162 13.82 6.27 10.98
C ASP A 162 14.35 6.34 9.55
N LEU A 163 14.36 5.24 8.81
CA LEU A 163 14.75 5.20 7.41
C LEU A 163 13.88 6.11 6.53
N ILE A 164 12.57 6.16 6.79
CA ILE A 164 11.66 7.07 6.08
C ILE A 164 12.01 8.53 6.37
N ASN A 165 12.20 8.88 7.65
CA ASN A 165 12.53 10.26 8.05
C ASN A 165 13.85 10.74 7.41
N ASP A 166 14.85 9.87 7.30
CA ASP A 166 16.12 10.19 6.69
C ASP A 166 16.04 10.29 5.15
N SER A 167 15.31 9.38 4.52
CA SER A 167 15.14 9.36 3.06
C SER A 167 14.45 10.60 2.51
N CYS A 168 13.52 11.20 3.26
CA CYS A 168 12.83 12.44 2.85
C CYS A 168 13.78 13.60 2.58
N LYS A 169 14.95 13.63 3.21
CA LYS A 169 15.98 14.65 2.96
C LYS A 169 16.69 14.43 1.63
N LEU A 170 16.95 13.15 1.28
CA LEU A 170 17.68 12.75 0.07
C LEU A 170 16.89 13.05 -1.22
N PHE A 171 15.58 12.87 -1.19
CA PHE A 171 14.73 12.98 -2.38
C PHE A 171 14.18 14.38 -2.67
N ARG A 172 14.50 15.39 -1.84
CA ARG A 172 13.99 16.76 -2.04
C ARG A 172 14.40 17.37 -3.38
N SER A 173 15.64 17.15 -3.84
CA SER A 173 16.12 17.63 -5.14
C SER A 173 15.41 16.92 -6.30
N THR A 174 15.21 15.62 -6.22
CA THR A 174 14.49 14.83 -7.22
C THR A 174 13.03 15.28 -7.33
N ALA A 175 12.36 15.52 -6.20
CA ALA A 175 10.98 16.00 -6.18
C ALA A 175 10.86 17.42 -6.78
N LYS A 176 11.82 18.31 -6.51
CA LYS A 176 11.88 19.66 -7.11
C LYS A 176 12.03 19.55 -8.63
N LYS A 177 13.00 18.77 -9.10
CA LYS A 177 13.22 18.56 -10.54
C LYS A 177 11.98 17.94 -11.20
N PHE A 178 11.35 16.95 -10.58
CA PHE A 178 10.09 16.38 -11.08
C PHE A 178 9.02 17.46 -11.27
N ALA A 179 8.83 18.33 -10.29
CA ALA A 179 7.85 19.41 -10.41
C ALA A 179 8.20 20.38 -11.55
N GLU A 180 9.47 20.75 -11.71
CA GLU A 180 9.94 21.61 -12.81
C GLU A 180 9.75 20.98 -14.19
N ASP A 181 10.00 19.67 -14.32
CA ASP A 181 9.91 18.94 -15.59
C ASP A 181 8.46 18.66 -16.02
N HIS A 182 7.51 18.58 -15.07
CA HIS A 182 6.16 18.08 -15.33
C HIS A 182 5.00 19.03 -14.98
N TYR A 183 5.26 20.25 -14.46
CA TYR A 183 4.19 21.16 -14.02
C TYR A 183 3.21 21.57 -15.13
N ASN A 184 3.64 21.57 -16.40
CA ASN A 184 2.83 21.89 -17.57
C ASN A 184 2.39 20.64 -18.35
N ALA A 185 2.53 19.45 -17.79
CA ALA A 185 2.11 18.23 -18.47
C ALA A 185 0.58 18.27 -18.71
N PRO A 186 0.10 18.01 -19.92
CA PRO A 186 -1.34 17.90 -20.19
C PRO A 186 -1.94 16.69 -19.46
N ILE A 187 -1.15 15.64 -19.30
CA ILE A 187 -1.44 14.44 -18.51
C ILE A 187 -0.12 13.84 -18.00
N LEU A 188 -0.11 13.33 -16.79
CA LEU A 188 1.01 12.56 -16.24
C LEU A 188 0.65 11.08 -16.15
N TYR A 189 1.41 10.23 -16.81
CA TYR A 189 1.28 8.78 -16.70
C TYR A 189 2.21 8.26 -15.60
N VAL A 190 1.65 7.52 -14.64
CA VAL A 190 2.40 6.97 -13.50
C VAL A 190 2.44 5.46 -13.61
N MET A 191 3.63 4.87 -13.60
CA MET A 191 3.80 3.44 -13.80
C MET A 191 4.59 2.79 -12.68
N SER A 192 4.23 1.58 -12.35
CA SER A 192 4.98 0.70 -11.43
C SER A 192 4.51 -0.75 -11.56
N SER A 193 5.18 -1.65 -10.86
CA SER A 193 4.79 -3.05 -10.73
C SER A 193 5.02 -3.59 -9.31
N GLY A 194 4.55 -4.81 -9.04
CA GLY A 194 4.79 -5.49 -7.77
C GLY A 194 4.31 -4.72 -6.55
N ALA A 195 5.10 -4.72 -5.51
CA ALA A 195 4.76 -4.08 -4.23
C ALA A 195 4.40 -2.59 -4.36
N THR A 196 4.99 -1.88 -5.33
CA THR A 196 4.82 -0.43 -5.50
C THR A 196 3.69 -0.03 -6.47
N GLN A 197 2.96 -0.98 -7.04
CA GLN A 197 1.87 -0.70 -7.99
C GLN A 197 0.83 0.27 -7.40
N TYR A 198 0.36 0.03 -6.20
CA TYR A 198 -0.63 0.91 -5.56
C TYR A 198 -0.03 2.21 -5.02
N THR A 199 1.30 2.30 -4.89
CA THR A 199 1.99 3.58 -4.67
C THR A 199 1.84 4.47 -5.90
N ALA A 200 2.04 3.93 -7.10
CA ALA A 200 1.82 4.65 -8.36
C ALA A 200 0.35 5.06 -8.51
N TYR A 201 -0.59 4.16 -8.25
CA TYR A 201 -2.03 4.46 -8.23
C TYR A 201 -2.35 5.60 -7.25
N SER A 202 -1.87 5.51 -6.01
CA SER A 202 -2.10 6.53 -4.98
C SER A 202 -1.51 7.88 -5.37
N PHE A 203 -0.33 7.89 -5.97
CA PHE A 203 0.31 9.11 -6.46
C PHE A 203 -0.52 9.78 -7.56
N SER A 204 -0.95 9.01 -8.55
CA SER A 204 -1.78 9.49 -9.65
C SER A 204 -3.12 10.05 -9.14
N MET A 205 -3.87 9.26 -8.35
CA MET A 205 -5.22 9.61 -7.92
C MET A 205 -5.26 10.74 -6.89
N PHE A 206 -4.42 10.66 -5.85
CA PHE A 206 -4.57 11.54 -4.68
C PHE A 206 -3.56 12.68 -4.66
N LEU A 207 -2.37 12.50 -5.17
CA LEU A 207 -1.40 13.59 -5.23
C LEU A 207 -1.57 14.42 -6.50
N MET A 208 -1.70 13.79 -7.66
CA MET A 208 -1.81 14.55 -8.91
C MET A 208 -3.24 15.08 -9.14
N MET A 209 -4.25 14.21 -9.21
CA MET A 209 -5.60 14.66 -9.55
C MET A 209 -6.29 15.41 -8.41
N GLU A 210 -6.25 14.90 -7.15
CA GLU A 210 -6.96 15.52 -6.04
C GLU A 210 -6.25 16.78 -5.52
N MET A 211 -4.90 16.73 -5.32
CA MET A 211 -4.16 17.81 -4.67
C MET A 211 -3.58 18.82 -5.66
N GLN A 212 -3.14 18.40 -6.85
CA GLN A 212 -2.50 19.27 -7.85
C GLN A 212 -3.42 19.63 -9.01
N TRP A 213 -4.58 18.97 -9.14
CA TRP A 213 -5.54 19.12 -10.26
C TRP A 213 -4.89 18.87 -11.62
N LEU A 214 -3.84 18.08 -11.64
CA LEU A 214 -3.16 17.63 -12.84
C LEU A 214 -3.78 16.31 -13.30
N PRO A 215 -4.33 16.23 -14.53
CA PRO A 215 -4.81 14.98 -15.09
C PRO A 215 -3.73 13.90 -15.03
N SER A 216 -4.08 12.74 -14.54
CA SER A 216 -3.11 11.66 -14.38
C SER A 216 -3.78 10.28 -14.59
N SER A 217 -3.01 9.33 -15.06
CA SER A 217 -3.44 7.95 -15.20
C SER A 217 -2.34 7.02 -14.69
N THR A 218 -2.71 5.79 -14.31
CA THR A 218 -1.73 4.81 -13.82
C THR A 218 -1.84 3.50 -14.60
N PHE A 219 -0.66 2.89 -14.88
CA PHE A 219 -0.55 1.60 -15.53
C PHE A 219 0.33 0.66 -14.71
N HIS A 220 -0.02 -0.61 -14.70
CA HIS A 220 0.94 -1.65 -14.34
C HIS A 220 1.97 -1.78 -15.46
N THR A 221 3.28 -1.77 -15.17
CA THR A 221 4.32 -1.82 -16.20
C THR A 221 4.26 -3.08 -17.07
N GLY A 222 3.70 -4.19 -16.52
CA GLY A 222 3.43 -5.40 -17.31
C GLY A 222 2.32 -5.23 -18.33
N GLU A 223 1.33 -4.36 -18.07
CA GLU A 223 0.23 -4.05 -18.99
C GLU A 223 0.55 -2.91 -19.96
N PHE A 224 1.59 -2.12 -19.70
CA PHE A 224 1.96 -0.96 -20.50
C PHE A 224 2.10 -1.32 -21.97
N PHE A 225 2.69 -2.47 -22.30
CA PHE A 225 2.93 -2.94 -23.67
C PHE A 225 1.71 -3.56 -24.37
N HIS A 226 0.53 -3.53 -23.72
CA HIS A 226 -0.72 -4.08 -24.25
C HIS A 226 -1.77 -2.99 -24.52
N GLY A 227 -1.29 -1.82 -24.98
CA GLY A 227 -2.12 -0.68 -25.41
C GLY A 227 -1.50 0.66 -25.07
N PRO A 228 -1.25 1.00 -23.79
CA PRO A 228 -0.78 2.36 -23.40
C PRO A 228 0.55 2.80 -24.00
N PHE A 229 1.41 1.88 -24.44
CA PHE A 229 2.70 2.20 -25.08
C PHE A 229 2.55 2.99 -26.38
N GLU A 230 1.41 2.88 -27.06
CA GLU A 230 1.12 3.64 -28.28
C GLU A 230 1.02 5.16 -28.03
N MET A 231 0.85 5.57 -26.77
CA MET A 231 0.79 6.98 -26.38
C MET A 231 2.17 7.58 -26.06
N ALA A 232 3.24 6.79 -26.17
CA ALA A 232 4.58 7.24 -25.81
C ALA A 232 5.26 7.94 -26.99
N ASP A 233 5.46 9.25 -26.85
CA ASP A 233 6.24 10.10 -27.75
C ASP A 233 7.06 11.14 -26.96
N GLU A 234 7.74 12.03 -27.66
CA GLU A 234 8.58 13.07 -27.06
C GLU A 234 7.79 14.14 -26.26
N ASN A 235 6.48 14.18 -26.36
CA ASN A 235 5.60 15.08 -25.62
C ASN A 235 4.94 14.42 -24.40
N ALA A 236 4.93 13.10 -24.35
CA ALA A 236 4.31 12.35 -23.26
C ALA A 236 5.13 12.42 -21.97
N HIS A 237 4.45 12.58 -20.83
CA HIS A 237 5.07 12.73 -19.52
C HIS A 237 4.82 11.51 -18.64
N TYR A 238 5.90 10.95 -18.09
CA TYR A 238 5.87 9.73 -17.30
C TYR A 238 6.58 9.88 -15.95
N LEU A 239 6.00 9.28 -14.92
CA LEU A 239 6.67 8.96 -13.67
C LEU A 239 6.75 7.44 -13.56
N LEU A 240 7.96 6.90 -13.57
CA LEU A 240 8.22 5.47 -13.40
C LEU A 240 8.75 5.21 -12.00
N MET A 241 8.00 4.44 -11.20
CA MET A 241 8.42 3.99 -9.88
C MET A 241 8.94 2.56 -10.00
N MET A 242 10.26 2.38 -9.99
CA MET A 242 10.89 1.07 -10.08
C MET A 242 10.95 0.41 -8.71
N ASN A 243 10.37 -0.78 -8.57
CA ASN A 243 10.47 -1.56 -7.33
C ASN A 243 11.82 -2.32 -7.25
N ASP A 244 12.11 -2.88 -6.08
CA ASP A 244 13.30 -3.71 -5.83
C ASP A 244 12.95 -5.21 -5.65
N GLY A 245 11.78 -5.63 -6.10
CA GLY A 245 11.31 -7.01 -6.04
C GLY A 245 11.42 -7.75 -7.38
N PRO A 246 10.84 -8.95 -7.47
CA PRO A 246 10.92 -9.83 -8.64
C PRO A 246 10.39 -9.21 -9.93
N THR A 247 9.46 -8.25 -9.85
CA THR A 247 8.88 -7.60 -11.03
C THR A 247 9.69 -6.43 -11.56
N ARG A 248 10.83 -6.08 -10.95
CA ARG A 248 11.70 -4.97 -11.36
C ARG A 248 12.08 -4.99 -12.85
N HIS A 249 12.23 -6.17 -13.45
CA HIS A 249 12.56 -6.30 -14.87
C HIS A 249 11.46 -5.74 -15.80
N LEU A 250 10.19 -5.73 -15.36
CA LEU A 250 9.08 -5.10 -16.10
C LEU A 250 9.26 -3.58 -16.12
N ASP A 251 9.63 -3.01 -14.97
CA ASP A 251 9.89 -1.57 -14.84
C ASP A 251 11.10 -1.15 -15.69
N ALA A 252 12.17 -1.95 -15.69
CA ALA A 252 13.37 -1.70 -16.50
C ALA A 252 13.06 -1.77 -18.02
N ARG A 253 12.20 -2.70 -18.44
CA ARG A 253 11.74 -2.79 -19.83
C ARG A 253 10.96 -1.52 -20.24
N ALA A 254 10.06 -1.05 -19.37
CA ALA A 254 9.32 0.19 -19.59
C ALA A 254 10.25 1.39 -19.71
N LEU A 255 11.25 1.52 -18.82
CA LEU A 255 12.26 2.58 -18.88
C LEU A 255 13.00 2.60 -20.22
N THR A 256 13.49 1.45 -20.65
CA THR A 256 14.21 1.31 -21.95
C THR A 256 13.32 1.76 -23.11
N PHE A 257 12.03 1.46 -23.08
CA PHE A 257 11.10 1.87 -24.11
C PHE A 257 10.87 3.39 -24.09
N LEU A 258 10.64 4.00 -22.92
CA LEU A 258 10.48 5.45 -22.80
C LEU A 258 11.71 6.22 -23.32
N GLN A 259 12.91 5.70 -23.05
CA GLN A 259 14.17 6.26 -23.58
C GLN A 259 14.22 6.23 -25.12
N ARG A 260 13.80 5.12 -25.73
CA ARG A 260 13.76 4.99 -27.20
C ARG A 260 12.76 5.93 -27.85
N MET A 261 11.65 6.23 -27.17
CA MET A 261 10.60 7.13 -27.66
C MET A 261 10.91 8.60 -27.36
N ASN A 262 12.04 8.92 -26.73
CA ASN A 262 12.41 10.25 -26.23
C ASN A 262 11.33 10.89 -25.36
N ALA A 263 10.52 10.09 -24.66
CA ALA A 263 9.48 10.58 -23.77
C ALA A 263 10.07 11.37 -22.60
N LYS A 264 9.31 12.30 -22.04
CA LYS A 264 9.70 13.02 -20.82
C LYS A 264 9.40 12.15 -19.62
N TYR A 265 10.42 11.71 -18.89
CA TYR A 265 10.20 10.83 -17.75
C TYR A 265 11.05 11.22 -16.54
N THR A 266 10.50 10.92 -15.36
CA THR A 266 11.24 10.86 -14.11
C THR A 266 11.21 9.42 -13.59
N VAL A 267 12.35 8.95 -13.09
CA VAL A 267 12.47 7.65 -12.43
C VAL A 267 12.62 7.86 -10.93
N VAL A 268 11.84 7.11 -10.14
CA VAL A 268 12.03 6.95 -8.71
C VAL A 268 12.35 5.49 -8.45
N ASP A 269 13.63 5.20 -8.23
CA ASP A 269 14.12 3.84 -8.03
C ASP A 269 14.11 3.46 -6.54
N ALA A 270 13.56 2.30 -6.19
CA ALA A 270 13.58 1.78 -4.83
C ALA A 270 15.00 1.63 -4.28
N LYS A 271 15.96 1.26 -5.12
CA LYS A 271 17.35 1.07 -4.72
C LYS A 271 18.02 2.35 -4.24
N ASP A 272 17.60 3.51 -4.74
CA ASP A 272 18.16 4.81 -4.33
C ASP A 272 17.85 5.17 -2.88
N PHE A 273 16.87 4.49 -2.26
CA PHE A 273 16.57 4.67 -0.82
C PHE A 273 17.51 3.92 0.11
N GLY A 274 18.36 3.03 -0.41
CA GLY A 274 19.35 2.30 0.37
C GLY A 274 18.77 1.28 1.37
N LEU A 275 17.50 0.89 1.24
CA LEU A 275 16.85 -0.04 2.17
C LEU A 275 17.57 -1.37 2.30
N SER A 276 18.14 -1.89 1.22
CA SER A 276 18.87 -3.15 1.19
C SER A 276 20.14 -3.17 2.07
N SER A 277 20.63 -1.99 2.49
CA SER A 277 21.73 -1.88 3.45
C SER A 277 21.28 -2.05 4.91
N HIS A 278 19.99 -1.98 5.18
CA HIS A 278 19.41 -1.99 6.53
C HIS A 278 18.40 -3.10 6.75
N ILE A 279 17.71 -3.52 5.70
CA ILE A 279 16.64 -4.52 5.71
C ILE A 279 17.07 -5.71 4.86
N LYS A 280 16.82 -6.91 5.34
CA LYS A 280 17.17 -8.15 4.65
C LYS A 280 16.49 -8.26 3.29
N SER A 281 17.23 -8.80 2.31
CA SER A 281 16.75 -8.99 0.93
C SER A 281 15.51 -9.90 0.84
N THR A 282 15.31 -10.77 1.81
CA THR A 282 14.13 -11.65 1.93
C THR A 282 12.81 -10.91 2.10
N VAL A 283 12.84 -9.67 2.60
CA VAL A 283 11.63 -8.88 2.94
C VAL A 283 11.67 -7.44 2.44
N VAL A 284 12.80 -6.96 1.91
CA VAL A 284 13.01 -5.53 1.57
C VAL A 284 11.97 -4.97 0.61
N GLU A 285 11.49 -5.78 -0.34
CA GLU A 285 10.49 -5.33 -1.33
C GLU A 285 9.18 -4.85 -0.70
N TYR A 286 8.75 -5.46 0.42
CA TYR A 286 7.52 -5.10 1.11
C TYR A 286 7.59 -3.74 1.80
N PHE A 287 8.80 -3.21 2.02
CA PHE A 287 9.05 -1.89 2.58
C PHE A 287 9.16 -0.78 1.52
N ASN A 288 9.36 -1.11 0.25
CA ASN A 288 9.44 -0.14 -0.84
C ASN A 288 8.22 0.81 -0.93
N PRO A 289 6.96 0.33 -0.77
CA PRO A 289 5.81 1.21 -0.78
C PRO A 289 5.82 2.26 0.34
N LEU A 290 6.43 1.94 1.49
CA LEU A 290 6.50 2.82 2.65
C LEU A 290 7.43 4.01 2.43
N MET A 291 8.44 3.87 1.54
CA MET A 291 9.43 4.92 1.26
C MET A 291 8.96 6.01 0.31
N ARG A 292 7.98 5.74 -0.56
CA ARG A 292 7.72 6.55 -1.76
C ARG A 292 6.52 7.48 -1.67
N ARG A 293 5.62 7.27 -0.73
CA ARG A 293 4.29 7.86 -0.79
C ARG A 293 4.21 9.35 -0.52
N TYR A 294 5.10 9.90 0.30
CA TYR A 294 5.00 11.27 0.79
C TYR A 294 6.20 12.15 0.47
N GLN A 295 7.00 11.77 -0.52
CA GLN A 295 8.14 12.57 -0.96
C GLN A 295 7.75 13.73 -1.89
N THR A 296 6.50 14.12 -1.90
CA THR A 296 6.05 15.33 -2.57
C THR A 296 6.40 16.55 -1.73
N VAL A 297 7.30 17.34 -2.25
CA VAL A 297 7.56 18.70 -1.74
C VAL A 297 6.36 19.56 -2.11
N ARG A 298 5.75 20.20 -1.10
CA ARG A 298 4.88 21.36 -1.33
C ARG A 298 5.72 22.55 -1.77
#